data_2903c72d1396ea8e499a2d2a83fe6e55
#
_entry.id   2903c72d1396ea8e499a2d2a83fe6e55
#
_cell.length_a   1.000
_cell.length_b   1.000
_cell.length_c   1.000
_cell.angle_alpha   90.00
_cell.angle_beta   90.00
_cell.angle_gamma   90.00
#
_symmetry.space_group_name_H-M   'P 1'
#
loop_
_entity.id
_entity.type
_entity.pdbx_description
1 polymer ?
#
loop_
_entity_poly.entity_id
_entity_poly.type
_entity_poly.pdbx_seq_one_letter_code
_entity_poly.pdbx_strand_id
1 'polypeptide(L)'
;MKAIAINGSPRKNWNTATLLKKALDGAVSAGAEIELVHLYDLEFKGCRSCFSCKRKAGKVAECCVMKDDMTEVLRRIMSSDILLLGSPIYLGNITGEMKSFIERLIFANLSYDSAERTNFTGVIQTGFVYTMGLPHEMLESFGYQYIFENNKSYLQLLNGQSEYVVSADCYQFDDYSKYAASNFSEKHKAKIRRERFPIDCQNAFDMGKRLALHVEN
;
A
#
# COMPACT_ATOMS: atom_id res chain seq x y z
N MET A 1 -8.90 12.01 -13.67
CA MET A 1 -8.06 10.94 -13.10
C MET A 1 -8.17 10.97 -11.58
N LYS A 2 -8.40 9.83 -10.94
CA LYS A 2 -8.61 9.72 -9.49
C LYS A 2 -7.58 8.81 -8.85
N ALA A 3 -6.88 9.29 -7.83
CA ALA A 3 -5.90 8.53 -7.05
C ALA A 3 -6.40 8.34 -5.61
N ILE A 4 -6.44 7.09 -5.14
CA ILE A 4 -6.79 6.74 -3.77
C ILE A 4 -5.57 6.17 -3.06
N ALA A 5 -5.23 6.70 -1.90
CA ALA A 5 -4.19 6.18 -1.04
C ALA A 5 -4.78 5.50 0.19
N ILE A 6 -4.24 4.32 0.53
CA ILE A 6 -4.64 3.51 1.69
C ILE A 6 -3.48 3.44 2.67
N ASN A 7 -3.65 4.05 3.83
CA ASN A 7 -2.67 4.01 4.90
C ASN A 7 -2.94 2.86 5.87
N GLY A 8 -2.11 1.84 5.86
CA GLY A 8 -2.09 0.71 6.79
C GLY A 8 -1.22 0.93 8.03
N SER A 9 -0.83 2.17 8.32
CA SER A 9 -0.14 2.51 9.57
C SER A 9 -1.11 3.05 10.61
N PRO A 10 -1.02 2.62 11.89
CA PRO A 10 -1.78 3.23 12.98
C PRO A 10 -1.36 4.69 13.25
N ARG A 11 -0.18 5.08 12.78
CA ARG A 11 0.38 6.43 12.97
C ARG A 11 0.06 7.31 11.76
N LYS A 12 -1.03 8.08 11.84
CA LYS A 12 -1.58 8.89 10.73
C LYS A 12 -0.66 10.03 10.26
N ASN A 13 0.31 10.45 11.05
CA ASN A 13 1.22 11.57 10.74
C ASN A 13 2.70 11.16 10.85
N TRP A 14 3.02 9.88 10.58
CA TRP A 14 4.37 9.35 10.68
C TRP A 14 4.93 8.94 9.31
N ASN A 15 6.02 8.18 9.28
CA ASN A 15 6.79 7.88 8.06
C ASN A 15 5.91 7.41 6.88
N THR A 16 5.10 6.36 7.08
CA THR A 16 4.24 5.79 6.03
C THR A 16 3.27 6.83 5.47
N ALA A 17 2.55 7.52 6.34
CA ALA A 17 1.58 8.53 5.92
C ALA A 17 2.26 9.73 5.24
N THR A 18 3.48 10.11 5.67
CA THR A 18 4.27 11.16 5.02
C THR A 18 4.61 10.78 3.59
N LEU A 19 5.13 9.56 3.38
CA LEU A 19 5.47 9.07 2.04
C LEU A 19 4.26 8.91 1.15
N LEU A 20 3.12 8.40 1.67
CA LEU A 20 1.87 8.34 0.92
C LEU A 20 1.37 9.72 0.49
N LYS A 21 1.45 10.73 1.37
CA LYS A 21 1.12 12.11 1.01
C LYS A 21 2.03 12.62 -0.10
N LYS A 22 3.32 12.30 -0.07
CA LYS A 22 4.25 12.64 -1.15
C LYS A 22 3.92 11.96 -2.48
N ALA A 23 3.54 10.68 -2.44
CA ALA A 23 3.07 9.99 -3.65
C ALA A 23 1.77 10.61 -4.20
N LEU A 24 0.84 10.99 -3.32
CA LEU A 24 -0.36 11.74 -3.73
C LEU A 24 -0.02 13.12 -4.31
N ASP A 25 0.92 13.88 -3.69
CA ASP A 25 1.41 15.15 -4.23
C ASP A 25 1.97 14.97 -5.67
N GLY A 26 2.68 13.85 -5.91
CA GLY A 26 3.15 13.46 -7.23
C GLY A 26 2.02 13.24 -8.23
N ALA A 27 0.97 12.50 -7.84
CA ALA A 27 -0.20 12.28 -8.68
C ALA A 27 -0.96 13.60 -8.97
N VAL A 28 -1.11 14.47 -7.95
CA VAL A 28 -1.71 15.80 -8.12
C VAL A 28 -0.94 16.65 -9.14
N SER A 29 0.42 16.57 -9.12
CA SER A 29 1.25 17.32 -10.07
C SER A 29 1.01 16.92 -11.55
N ALA A 30 0.40 15.76 -11.77
CA ALA A 30 -0.04 15.24 -13.06
C ALA A 30 -1.58 15.28 -13.22
N GLY A 31 -2.31 16.08 -12.43
CA GLY A 31 -3.73 16.36 -12.62
C GLY A 31 -4.70 15.40 -11.90
N ALA A 32 -4.25 14.56 -10.98
CA ALA A 32 -5.14 13.66 -10.26
C ALA A 32 -5.93 14.36 -9.14
N GLU A 33 -7.20 13.99 -8.99
CA GLU A 33 -7.97 14.17 -7.75
C GLU A 33 -7.56 13.10 -6.74
N ILE A 34 -7.40 13.46 -5.47
CA ILE A 34 -6.82 12.55 -4.46
C ILE A 34 -7.75 12.29 -3.29
N GLU A 35 -7.63 11.09 -2.74
CA GLU A 35 -8.25 10.67 -1.49
C GLU A 35 -7.24 9.90 -0.63
N LEU A 36 -7.23 10.12 0.69
CA LEU A 36 -6.43 9.33 1.65
C LEU A 36 -7.34 8.66 2.67
N VAL A 37 -7.28 7.34 2.76
CA VAL A 37 -8.02 6.51 3.70
C VAL A 37 -7.07 5.90 4.73
N HIS A 38 -7.42 5.96 6.01
CA HIS A 38 -6.69 5.32 7.10
C HIS A 38 -7.41 4.03 7.53
N LEU A 39 -6.78 2.86 7.35
CA LEU A 39 -7.41 1.58 7.69
C LEU A 39 -7.75 1.44 9.17
N TYR A 40 -6.94 2.04 10.04
CA TYR A 40 -7.17 2.02 11.49
C TYR A 40 -8.34 2.90 11.97
N ASP A 41 -9.02 3.62 11.07
CA ASP A 41 -10.27 4.34 11.35
C ASP A 41 -11.52 3.54 10.98
N LEU A 42 -11.33 2.37 10.35
CA LEU A 42 -12.40 1.56 9.80
C LEU A 42 -12.64 0.31 10.66
N GLU A 43 -13.89 -0.03 10.87
CA GLU A 43 -14.26 -1.32 11.46
C GLU A 43 -14.51 -2.34 10.35
N PHE A 44 -13.54 -3.22 10.13
CA PHE A 44 -13.64 -4.26 9.10
C PHE A 44 -12.86 -5.52 9.50
N LYS A 45 -13.08 -6.60 8.75
CA LYS A 45 -12.36 -7.87 8.91
C LYS A 45 -11.77 -8.31 7.58
N GLY A 46 -10.71 -9.13 7.64
CA GLY A 46 -10.11 -9.80 6.49
C GLY A 46 -11.08 -10.76 5.80
N CYS A 47 -10.64 -11.36 4.70
CA CYS A 47 -11.43 -12.33 3.96
C CYS A 47 -11.76 -13.55 4.84
N ARG A 48 -13.04 -13.91 4.94
CA ARG A 48 -13.51 -15.09 5.69
C ARG A 48 -13.82 -16.30 4.81
N SER A 49 -13.31 -16.33 3.59
CA SER A 49 -13.47 -17.46 2.65
C SER A 49 -14.92 -17.88 2.39
N CYS A 50 -15.86 -16.94 2.31
CA CYS A 50 -17.27 -17.23 2.02
C CYS A 50 -17.53 -17.59 0.55
N PHE A 51 -16.56 -17.36 -0.33
CA PHE A 51 -16.58 -17.63 -1.77
C PHE A 51 -17.74 -16.99 -2.56
N SER A 52 -18.47 -16.05 -1.97
CA SER A 52 -19.58 -15.39 -2.66
C SER A 52 -19.12 -14.65 -3.93
N CYS A 53 -17.89 -14.11 -3.93
CA CYS A 53 -17.27 -13.49 -5.10
C CYS A 53 -16.80 -14.48 -6.19
N LYS A 54 -16.97 -15.81 -5.97
CA LYS A 54 -16.57 -16.89 -6.90
C LYS A 54 -17.75 -17.69 -7.43
N ARG A 55 -19.00 -17.28 -7.12
CA ARG A 55 -20.17 -18.04 -7.56
C ARG A 55 -20.40 -17.89 -9.05
N LYS A 56 -20.67 -19.00 -9.75
CA LYS A 56 -20.97 -19.03 -11.20
C LYS A 56 -22.36 -18.48 -11.55
N ALA A 57 -23.32 -18.53 -10.61
CA ALA A 57 -24.68 -18.05 -10.83
C ALA A 57 -24.79 -16.58 -10.45
N GLY A 58 -25.00 -15.68 -11.44
CA GLY A 58 -25.18 -14.25 -11.26
C GLY A 58 -24.04 -13.40 -11.86
N LYS A 59 -24.14 -12.09 -11.74
CA LYS A 59 -23.02 -11.19 -12.06
C LYS A 59 -21.87 -11.50 -11.11
N VAL A 60 -20.66 -11.66 -11.64
CA VAL A 60 -19.45 -11.70 -10.84
C VAL A 60 -19.45 -10.44 -9.96
N ALA A 61 -19.30 -10.60 -8.66
CA ALA A 61 -19.30 -9.47 -7.76
C ALA A 61 -18.08 -8.61 -8.08
N GLU A 62 -18.30 -7.35 -8.43
CA GLU A 62 -17.24 -6.38 -8.75
C GLU A 62 -16.30 -6.12 -7.56
N CYS A 63 -16.75 -6.45 -6.35
CA CYS A 63 -15.94 -6.36 -5.12
C CYS A 63 -16.42 -7.36 -4.06
N CYS A 64 -15.72 -7.43 -2.93
CA CYS A 64 -16.10 -8.26 -1.78
C CYS A 64 -17.51 -7.93 -1.28
N VAL A 65 -18.35 -8.95 -1.08
CA VAL A 65 -19.77 -8.82 -0.66
C VAL A 65 -19.98 -8.61 0.84
N MET A 66 -18.94 -8.66 1.66
CA MET A 66 -19.03 -8.37 3.08
C MET A 66 -19.46 -6.92 3.29
N LYS A 67 -20.41 -6.72 4.22
CA LYS A 67 -20.95 -5.39 4.55
C LYS A 67 -20.28 -4.87 5.83
N ASP A 68 -19.38 -3.94 5.69
CA ASP A 68 -18.68 -3.21 6.73
C ASP A 68 -18.08 -1.92 6.15
N ASP A 69 -17.31 -1.15 6.92
CA ASP A 69 -16.74 0.13 6.46
C ASP A 69 -15.85 -0.01 5.22
N MET A 70 -15.21 -1.18 5.04
CA MET A 70 -14.38 -1.46 3.87
C MET A 70 -15.19 -1.57 2.56
N THR A 71 -16.49 -1.86 2.63
CA THR A 71 -17.32 -2.07 1.43
C THR A 71 -17.29 -0.87 0.50
N GLU A 72 -17.46 0.32 1.04
CA GLU A 72 -17.51 1.55 0.26
C GLU A 72 -16.12 1.98 -0.23
N VAL A 73 -15.09 1.72 0.58
CA VAL A 73 -13.69 1.96 0.17
C VAL A 73 -13.34 1.11 -1.04
N LEU A 74 -13.67 -0.19 -1.03
CA LEU A 74 -13.42 -1.08 -2.16
C LEU A 74 -14.15 -0.63 -3.43
N ARG A 75 -15.41 -0.16 -3.33
CA ARG A 75 -16.15 0.35 -4.49
C ARG A 75 -15.47 1.57 -5.11
N ARG A 76 -15.03 2.52 -4.27
CA ARG A 76 -14.31 3.70 -4.76
C ARG A 76 -13.01 3.33 -5.45
N ILE A 77 -12.28 2.33 -4.91
CA ILE A 77 -11.04 1.84 -5.54
C ILE A 77 -11.32 1.22 -6.91
N MET A 78 -12.38 0.40 -7.04
CA MET A 78 -12.71 -0.22 -8.34
C MET A 78 -13.07 0.79 -9.44
N SER A 79 -13.37 2.03 -9.08
CA SER A 79 -13.64 3.15 -10.00
C SER A 79 -12.54 4.21 -10.01
N SER A 80 -11.38 3.92 -9.44
CA SER A 80 -10.21 4.83 -9.46
C SER A 80 -9.21 4.41 -10.53
N ASP A 81 -8.33 5.33 -10.88
CA ASP A 81 -7.26 5.12 -11.87
C ASP A 81 -5.94 4.73 -11.21
N ILE A 82 -5.73 5.15 -9.96
CA ILE A 82 -4.49 4.94 -9.22
C ILE A 82 -4.80 4.51 -7.79
N LEU A 83 -4.14 3.45 -7.34
CA LEU A 83 -4.17 2.97 -5.96
C LEU A 83 -2.77 3.01 -5.35
N LEU A 84 -2.61 3.82 -4.31
CA LEU A 84 -1.38 3.93 -3.54
C LEU A 84 -1.55 3.24 -2.18
N LEU A 85 -0.73 2.26 -1.87
CA LEU A 85 -0.75 1.56 -0.59
C LEU A 85 0.45 1.96 0.26
N GLY A 86 0.29 2.01 1.57
CA GLY A 86 1.39 2.24 2.48
C GLY A 86 1.28 1.43 3.76
N SER A 87 2.34 0.72 4.12
CA SER A 87 2.38 -0.07 5.34
C SER A 87 3.76 -0.01 6.01
N PRO A 88 3.81 0.16 7.33
CA PRO A 88 5.02 -0.23 8.05
C PRO A 88 5.17 -1.76 8.00
N ILE A 89 6.41 -2.22 8.10
CA ILE A 89 6.71 -3.65 8.27
C ILE A 89 6.72 -3.98 9.76
N TYR A 90 5.82 -4.88 10.15
CA TYR A 90 5.72 -5.42 11.50
C TYR A 90 5.97 -6.93 11.46
N LEU A 91 6.90 -7.40 12.29
CA LEU A 91 7.26 -8.83 12.38
C LEU A 91 7.53 -9.48 11.02
N GLY A 92 8.25 -8.77 10.16
CA GLY A 92 8.65 -9.30 8.86
C GLY A 92 7.61 -9.16 7.74
N ASN A 93 6.44 -8.54 7.97
CA ASN A 93 5.39 -8.40 6.95
C ASN A 93 4.66 -7.06 7.07
N ILE A 94 3.77 -6.75 6.13
CA ILE A 94 2.84 -5.63 6.22
C ILE A 94 1.93 -5.79 7.44
N THR A 95 1.30 -4.70 7.89
CA THR A 95 0.36 -4.75 9.03
C THR A 95 -0.82 -5.68 8.75
N GLY A 96 -1.42 -6.21 9.83
CA GLY A 96 -2.60 -7.07 9.75
C GLY A 96 -3.76 -6.40 9.02
N GLU A 97 -4.00 -5.11 9.26
CA GLU A 97 -5.03 -4.31 8.59
C GLU A 97 -4.76 -4.18 7.09
N MET A 98 -3.52 -3.90 6.69
CA MET A 98 -3.15 -3.84 5.27
C MET A 98 -3.29 -5.22 4.62
N LYS A 99 -2.90 -6.29 5.30
CA LYS A 99 -3.06 -7.66 4.79
C LYS A 99 -4.54 -8.02 4.61
N SER A 100 -5.38 -7.73 5.60
CA SER A 100 -6.83 -7.93 5.56
C SER A 100 -7.50 -7.15 4.42
N PHE A 101 -7.04 -5.92 4.18
CA PHE A 101 -7.47 -5.10 3.05
C PHE A 101 -7.11 -5.74 1.71
N ILE A 102 -5.82 -6.12 1.50
CA ILE A 102 -5.33 -6.75 0.26
C ILE A 102 -6.08 -8.06 -0.02
N GLU A 103 -6.32 -8.89 1.00
CA GLU A 103 -7.09 -10.12 0.84
C GLU A 103 -8.47 -9.85 0.25
N ARG A 104 -9.17 -8.83 0.74
CA ARG A 104 -10.52 -8.52 0.26
C ARG A 104 -10.54 -7.86 -1.11
N LEU A 105 -9.56 -7.02 -1.40
CA LEU A 105 -9.41 -6.37 -2.70
C LEU A 105 -9.05 -7.40 -3.77
N ILE A 106 -7.99 -8.14 -3.55
CA ILE A 106 -7.41 -9.01 -4.57
C ILE A 106 -8.19 -10.31 -4.72
N PHE A 107 -8.60 -10.96 -3.61
CA PHE A 107 -9.32 -12.22 -3.73
C PHE A 107 -10.67 -12.07 -4.43
N ALA A 108 -11.35 -10.94 -4.28
CA ALA A 108 -12.60 -10.68 -5.00
C ALA A 108 -12.38 -10.64 -6.52
N ASN A 109 -11.27 -10.09 -6.97
CA ASN A 109 -10.91 -9.94 -8.38
C ASN A 109 -10.15 -11.12 -8.97
N LEU A 110 -9.51 -11.95 -8.14
CA LEU A 110 -8.77 -13.13 -8.60
C LEU A 110 -9.70 -14.11 -9.34
N SER A 111 -9.29 -14.56 -10.53
CA SER A 111 -9.97 -15.61 -11.31
C SER A 111 -9.27 -16.97 -11.16
N TYR A 112 -10.07 -18.03 -11.10
CA TYR A 112 -9.59 -19.41 -11.22
C TYR A 112 -9.83 -20.00 -12.62
N ASP A 113 -10.59 -19.30 -13.46
CA ASP A 113 -11.05 -19.77 -14.77
C ASP A 113 -10.33 -19.06 -15.93
N SER A 114 -9.67 -17.89 -15.71
CA SER A 114 -8.96 -17.16 -16.76
C SER A 114 -7.44 -17.33 -16.69
N ALA A 115 -6.79 -17.30 -17.84
CA ALA A 115 -5.33 -17.34 -17.96
C ALA A 115 -4.67 -16.10 -17.35
N GLU A 116 -5.34 -14.95 -17.42
CA GLU A 116 -4.91 -13.67 -16.85
C GLU A 116 -5.03 -13.65 -15.32
N ARG A 117 -5.69 -14.66 -14.75
CA ARG A 117 -5.92 -14.81 -13.30
C ARG A 117 -6.71 -13.66 -12.66
N THR A 118 -7.37 -12.83 -13.44
CA THR A 118 -8.20 -11.73 -12.94
C THR A 118 -9.56 -11.69 -13.64
N ASN A 119 -10.61 -11.30 -12.89
CA ASN A 119 -11.92 -10.94 -13.40
C ASN A 119 -12.12 -9.42 -13.49
N PHE A 120 -11.14 -8.64 -13.05
CA PHE A 120 -11.19 -7.18 -13.14
C PHE A 120 -10.99 -6.76 -14.59
N THR A 121 -11.91 -5.95 -15.10
CA THR A 121 -11.91 -5.50 -16.50
C THR A 121 -11.37 -4.08 -16.68
N GLY A 122 -11.22 -3.34 -15.58
CA GLY A 122 -10.59 -2.02 -15.57
C GLY A 122 -9.06 -2.09 -15.56
N VAL A 123 -8.44 -0.93 -15.44
CA VAL A 123 -6.99 -0.78 -15.25
C VAL A 123 -6.76 0.17 -14.08
N ILE A 124 -6.03 -0.25 -13.07
CA ILE A 124 -5.62 0.59 -11.95
C ILE A 124 -4.11 0.54 -11.82
N GLN A 125 -3.44 1.68 -11.96
CA GLN A 125 -2.01 1.82 -11.68
C GLN A 125 -1.78 1.71 -10.18
N THR A 126 -0.79 0.95 -9.72
CA THR A 126 -0.60 0.71 -8.29
C THR A 126 0.79 1.07 -7.80
N GLY A 127 0.86 1.67 -6.61
CA GLY A 127 2.12 1.97 -5.94
C GLY A 127 2.09 1.50 -4.48
N PHE A 128 3.21 0.95 -3.98
CA PHE A 128 3.29 0.56 -2.58
C PHE A 128 4.47 1.22 -1.88
N VAL A 129 4.22 1.82 -0.73
CA VAL A 129 5.24 2.40 0.16
C VAL A 129 5.42 1.51 1.36
N TYR A 130 6.64 1.01 1.56
CA TYR A 130 7.03 0.24 2.75
C TYR A 130 7.92 1.10 3.65
N THR A 131 7.69 1.05 4.96
CA THR A 131 8.54 1.73 5.95
C THR A 131 8.96 0.75 7.04
N MET A 132 10.21 0.82 7.47
CA MET A 132 10.71 -0.08 8.51
C MET A 132 11.90 0.48 9.27
N GLY A 133 12.14 -0.08 10.46
CA GLY A 133 13.29 0.27 11.29
C GLY A 133 14.57 -0.49 10.94
N LEU A 134 14.51 -1.53 10.09
CA LEU A 134 15.67 -2.31 9.66
C LEU A 134 16.55 -1.49 8.73
N PRO A 135 17.89 -1.52 8.86
CA PRO A 135 18.82 -0.90 7.92
C PRO A 135 18.69 -1.44 6.49
N HIS A 136 18.94 -0.59 5.50
CA HIS A 136 18.75 -0.92 4.08
C HIS A 136 19.63 -2.11 3.63
N GLU A 137 20.87 -2.18 4.11
CA GLU A 137 21.82 -3.25 3.82
C GLU A 137 21.41 -4.63 4.33
N MET A 138 20.43 -4.68 5.22
CA MET A 138 19.92 -5.94 5.79
C MET A 138 18.68 -6.49 5.05
N LEU A 139 18.10 -5.73 4.13
CA LEU A 139 16.85 -6.12 3.46
C LEU A 139 16.96 -7.43 2.70
N GLU A 140 18.07 -7.63 1.98
CA GLU A 140 18.32 -8.83 1.19
C GLU A 140 18.52 -10.06 2.08
N SER A 141 19.38 -9.96 3.11
CA SER A 141 19.68 -11.07 4.03
C SER A 141 18.46 -11.54 4.84
N PHE A 142 17.48 -10.64 5.06
CA PHE A 142 16.21 -10.98 5.71
C PHE A 142 15.10 -11.38 4.73
N GLY A 143 15.37 -11.42 3.42
CA GLY A 143 14.43 -11.89 2.41
C GLY A 143 13.25 -10.95 2.13
N TYR A 144 13.35 -9.66 2.47
CA TYR A 144 12.25 -8.70 2.29
C TYR A 144 11.89 -8.47 0.83
N GLN A 145 12.84 -8.67 -0.10
CA GLN A 145 12.59 -8.56 -1.52
C GLN A 145 11.42 -9.46 -1.98
N TYR A 146 11.35 -10.68 -1.43
CA TYR A 146 10.25 -11.60 -1.73
C TYR A 146 8.88 -11.01 -1.37
N ILE A 147 8.77 -10.32 -0.21
CA ILE A 147 7.51 -9.72 0.24
C ILE A 147 7.08 -8.58 -0.69
N PHE A 148 8.03 -7.73 -1.10
CA PHE A 148 7.74 -6.60 -1.99
C PHE A 148 7.30 -7.08 -3.37
N GLU A 149 8.04 -8.00 -3.98
CA GLU A 149 7.70 -8.55 -5.30
C GLU A 149 6.41 -9.37 -5.28
N ASN A 150 6.15 -10.12 -4.19
CA ASN A 150 4.91 -10.88 -4.05
C ASN A 150 3.68 -9.95 -3.96
N ASN A 151 3.73 -8.89 -3.15
CA ASN A 151 2.65 -7.92 -3.10
C ASN A 151 2.46 -7.19 -4.44
N LYS A 152 3.56 -6.81 -5.10
CA LYS A 152 3.54 -6.22 -6.44
C LYS A 152 2.82 -7.13 -7.45
N SER A 153 3.15 -8.43 -7.47
CA SER A 153 2.52 -9.39 -8.37
C SER A 153 1.02 -9.57 -8.13
N TYR A 154 0.57 -9.48 -6.86
CA TYR A 154 -0.87 -9.47 -6.57
C TYR A 154 -1.56 -8.20 -7.05
N LEU A 155 -0.94 -7.04 -6.90
CA LEU A 155 -1.50 -5.77 -7.35
C LEU A 155 -1.61 -5.68 -8.88
N GLN A 156 -0.72 -6.35 -9.62
CA GLN A 156 -0.80 -6.47 -11.08
C GLN A 156 -2.09 -7.19 -11.57
N LEU A 157 -2.80 -7.90 -10.70
CA LEU A 157 -4.13 -8.43 -11.02
C LEU A 157 -5.21 -7.33 -11.22
N LEU A 158 -4.86 -6.07 -10.96
CA LEU A 158 -5.67 -4.89 -11.31
C LEU A 158 -5.30 -4.32 -12.69
N ASN A 159 -4.56 -5.07 -13.51
CA ASN A 159 -4.19 -4.84 -14.92
C ASN A 159 -3.30 -3.62 -15.18
N GLY A 160 -2.93 -2.84 -14.17
CA GLY A 160 -2.04 -1.68 -14.30
C GLY A 160 -0.58 -1.99 -13.99
N GLN A 161 0.28 -0.99 -14.20
CA GLN A 161 1.65 -1.01 -13.70
C GLN A 161 1.64 -1.06 -12.18
N SER A 162 2.64 -1.72 -11.60
CA SER A 162 2.81 -1.80 -10.15
C SER A 162 4.26 -1.48 -9.78
N GLU A 163 4.44 -0.48 -8.93
CA GLU A 163 5.75 -0.04 -8.44
C GLU A 163 5.78 -0.06 -6.90
N TYR A 164 6.95 0.02 -6.30
CA TYR A 164 7.06 0.24 -4.87
C TYR A 164 8.28 1.08 -4.49
N VAL A 165 8.17 1.71 -3.32
CA VAL A 165 9.25 2.46 -2.67
C VAL A 165 9.46 1.89 -1.27
N VAL A 166 10.72 1.69 -0.88
CA VAL A 166 11.10 1.22 0.46
C VAL A 166 11.86 2.32 1.18
N SER A 167 11.36 2.71 2.35
CA SER A 167 12.07 3.59 3.29
C SER A 167 12.50 2.75 4.48
N ALA A 168 13.77 2.43 4.52
CA ALA A 168 14.41 1.61 5.55
C ALA A 168 15.08 2.50 6.62
N ASP A 169 15.47 1.88 7.73
CA ASP A 169 16.18 2.54 8.84
C ASP A 169 15.43 3.77 9.41
N CYS A 170 14.10 3.75 9.31
CA CYS A 170 13.25 4.86 9.68
C CYS A 170 13.40 5.27 11.14
N TYR A 171 13.31 6.57 11.40
CA TYR A 171 13.16 7.14 12.74
C TYR A 171 11.86 6.64 13.37
N GLN A 172 11.93 6.02 14.56
CA GLN A 172 10.81 5.23 15.10
C GLN A 172 10.09 5.95 16.25
N PHE A 173 10.82 6.68 17.10
CA PHE A 173 10.29 7.37 18.27
C PHE A 173 10.55 8.87 18.17
N ASP A 174 9.71 9.67 18.77
CA ASP A 174 9.89 11.11 18.95
C ASP A 174 10.96 11.41 20.01
N ASP A 175 11.07 10.53 21.02
CA ASP A 175 12.05 10.62 22.11
C ASP A 175 12.49 9.21 22.52
N TYR A 176 13.69 8.82 22.11
CA TYR A 176 14.24 7.49 22.37
C TYR A 176 14.51 7.23 23.86
N SER A 177 14.70 8.26 24.68
CA SER A 177 14.94 8.12 26.12
C SER A 177 13.76 7.52 26.88
N LYS A 178 12.56 7.60 26.31
CA LYS A 178 11.31 7.07 26.90
C LYS A 178 11.07 5.59 26.63
N TYR A 179 11.91 4.96 25.82
CA TYR A 179 11.66 3.59 25.35
C TYR A 179 12.86 2.68 25.62
N ALA A 180 12.59 1.41 25.92
CA ALA A 180 13.61 0.38 26.00
C ALA A 180 14.09 0.02 24.58
N ALA A 181 15.01 0.83 24.03
CA ALA A 181 15.44 0.79 22.66
C ALA A 181 16.97 0.85 22.51
N SER A 182 17.71 0.27 23.46
CA SER A 182 19.18 0.32 23.52
C SER A 182 19.91 -0.25 22.30
N ASN A 183 19.24 -1.12 21.53
CA ASN A 183 19.79 -1.65 20.27
C ASN A 183 19.73 -0.64 19.12
N PHE A 184 19.07 0.50 19.29
CA PHE A 184 18.98 1.54 18.28
C PHE A 184 19.82 2.77 18.67
N SER A 185 20.65 3.23 17.75
CA SER A 185 21.34 4.51 17.90
C SER A 185 20.42 5.64 17.46
N GLU A 186 19.91 6.44 18.41
CA GLU A 186 19.11 7.62 18.08
C GLU A 186 19.87 8.57 17.16
N LYS A 187 21.17 8.81 17.44
CA LYS A 187 22.03 9.66 16.62
C LYS A 187 22.08 9.18 15.16
N HIS A 188 22.19 7.86 14.95
CA HIS A 188 22.17 7.27 13.62
C HIS A 188 20.79 7.45 12.96
N LYS A 189 19.70 7.11 13.67
CA LYS A 189 18.34 7.27 13.16
C LYS A 189 18.01 8.71 12.80
N ALA A 190 18.44 9.68 13.63
CA ALA A 190 18.28 11.11 13.34
C ALA A 190 19.06 11.54 12.09
N LYS A 191 20.26 10.99 11.86
CA LYS A 191 21.02 11.21 10.64
C LYS A 191 20.26 10.70 9.41
N ILE A 192 19.78 9.46 9.43
CA ILE A 192 18.98 8.87 8.34
C ILE A 192 17.72 9.71 8.08
N ARG A 193 17.02 10.12 9.14
CA ARG A 193 15.82 10.98 9.02
C ARG A 193 16.12 12.30 8.29
N ARG A 194 17.30 12.90 8.53
CA ARG A 194 17.68 14.16 7.91
C ARG A 194 18.22 14.00 6.50
N GLU A 195 18.99 12.94 6.23
CA GLU A 195 19.77 12.79 4.99
C GLU A 195 19.11 11.85 3.97
N ARG A 196 18.49 10.77 4.42
CA ARG A 196 17.91 9.74 3.54
C ARG A 196 16.40 9.89 3.35
N PHE A 197 15.66 10.13 4.42
CA PHE A 197 14.19 10.19 4.33
C PHE A 197 13.65 11.25 3.36
N PRO A 198 14.28 12.43 3.16
CA PRO A 198 13.88 13.35 2.10
C PRO A 198 14.02 12.76 0.68
N ILE A 199 15.04 11.92 0.46
CA ILE A 199 15.22 11.20 -0.82
C ILE A 199 14.09 10.18 -1.00
N ASP A 200 13.73 9.43 0.04
CA ASP A 200 12.62 8.49 0.00
C ASP A 200 11.28 9.22 -0.26
N CYS A 201 11.12 10.42 0.31
CA CYS A 201 9.97 11.28 0.00
C CYS A 201 9.93 11.70 -1.47
N GLN A 202 11.08 12.04 -2.05
CA GLN A 202 11.16 12.38 -3.48
C GLN A 202 10.86 11.16 -4.35
N ASN A 203 11.40 9.98 -4.01
CA ASN A 203 11.12 8.72 -4.72
C ASN A 203 9.61 8.39 -4.69
N ALA A 204 8.95 8.61 -3.54
CA ALA A 204 7.52 8.41 -3.43
C ALA A 204 6.72 9.41 -4.29
N PHE A 205 7.12 10.68 -4.30
CA PHE A 205 6.54 11.71 -5.20
C PHE A 205 6.69 11.30 -6.67
N ASP A 206 7.89 10.92 -7.08
CA ASP A 206 8.19 10.54 -8.46
C ASP A 206 7.41 9.29 -8.88
N MET A 207 7.26 8.31 -7.98
CA MET A 207 6.40 7.13 -8.21
C MET A 207 4.96 7.56 -8.48
N GLY A 208 4.37 8.38 -7.61
CA GLY A 208 2.99 8.86 -7.80
C GLY A 208 2.79 9.62 -9.10
N LYS A 209 3.76 10.46 -9.49
CA LYS A 209 3.75 11.18 -10.76
C LYS A 209 3.84 10.24 -11.97
N ARG A 210 4.76 9.24 -11.95
CA ARG A 210 4.88 8.27 -13.05
C ARG A 210 3.59 7.48 -13.23
N LEU A 211 3.00 6.97 -12.14
CA LEU A 211 1.75 6.21 -12.21
C LEU A 211 0.61 7.03 -12.82
N ALA A 212 0.53 8.33 -12.50
CA ALA A 212 -0.46 9.22 -13.10
C ALA A 212 -0.23 9.41 -14.60
N LEU A 213 1.00 9.60 -15.03
CA LEU A 213 1.32 9.74 -16.47
C LEU A 213 1.05 8.45 -17.27
N HIS A 214 1.06 7.29 -16.64
CA HIS A 214 0.68 6.01 -17.27
C HIS A 214 -0.83 5.83 -17.45
N VAL A 215 -1.68 6.61 -16.77
CA VAL A 215 -3.13 6.60 -16.99
C VAL A 215 -3.51 7.34 -18.28
N GLU A 216 -2.72 8.35 -18.68
CA GLU A 216 -2.98 9.20 -19.82
C GLU A 216 -2.51 8.61 -21.17
N ASN A 217 -1.71 7.54 -21.13
CA ASN A 217 -1.18 6.84 -22.31
C ASN A 217 -1.87 5.49 -22.51
#